data_f3e64c24fd8ce6bfa90d22ad13d6e13e
#
_entry.id   f3e64c24fd8ce6bfa90d22ad13d6e13e
#
_cell.length_a   1.000
_cell.length_b   1.000
_cell.length_c   1.000
_cell.angle_alpha   90.00
_cell.angle_beta   90.00
_cell.angle_gamma   90.00
#
_symmetry.space_group_name_H-M   'P 1'
#
loop_
_entity.id
_entity.type
_entity.pdbx_description
1 polymer ?
#
loop_
_entity_poly.entity_id
_entity_poly.type
_entity_poly.pdbx_seq_one_letter_code
_entity_poly.pdbx_strand_id
1 'polypeptide(L)'
;MINNKIRIGVIGLGYLGKFHYQKYKASKLVKLTSVVDTNVDNYALVTEKSISKFKEYQDIVDHVDAVSIVTPTSSHFKIAKYFLEKKVHVLLEKPMTETVAQAKKLNNIAKKNNCILQIGHLEQFNPAIRKIRKSNCRPQFIEVHRLCQFNPRANDVDVVLDLMIHDIDIVLSLINKPIKNIEVSGKKILTKLTDIANVRIKFEDNIVANLTASRISTKNERKMRIFSDSSYYSIDFINNELKQVVKDKKNNFKIKDFRFKKTDVLSEEINNFIKTCLGKEKSMTTGYSGEEALIVAKKITRNF
;
A
#
# COMPACT_ATOMS: atom_id res chain seq x y z
N MET A 1 -31.40 -16.71 3.37
CA MET A 1 -30.08 -16.16 3.72
C MET A 1 -30.17 -14.65 3.53
N ILE A 2 -30.20 -13.89 4.60
CA ILE A 2 -30.23 -12.42 4.56
C ILE A 2 -28.89 -11.98 3.99
N ASN A 3 -28.93 -11.45 2.79
CA ASN A 3 -27.75 -10.98 2.04
C ASN A 3 -27.32 -9.63 2.64
N ASN A 4 -26.79 -9.65 3.88
CA ASN A 4 -26.34 -8.43 4.56
C ASN A 4 -25.04 -7.97 3.91
N LYS A 5 -25.18 -7.11 2.91
CA LYS A 5 -24.05 -6.42 2.30
C LYS A 5 -23.46 -5.44 3.32
N ILE A 6 -22.15 -5.40 3.46
CA ILE A 6 -21.44 -4.40 4.27
C ILE A 6 -21.74 -3.00 3.71
N ARG A 7 -22.12 -2.09 4.60
CA ARG A 7 -22.31 -0.67 4.28
C ARG A 7 -20.96 0.02 4.27
N ILE A 8 -20.61 0.66 3.16
CA ILE A 8 -19.30 1.31 2.97
C ILE A 8 -19.47 2.80 2.79
N GLY A 9 -18.57 3.57 3.42
CA GLY A 9 -18.35 4.99 3.16
C GLY A 9 -16.98 5.25 2.51
N VAL A 10 -16.90 6.22 1.60
CA VAL A 10 -15.64 6.72 1.04
C VAL A 10 -15.39 8.14 1.52
N ILE A 11 -14.25 8.38 2.14
CA ILE A 11 -13.88 9.68 2.74
C ILE A 11 -12.70 10.24 1.96
N GLY A 12 -12.93 11.37 1.29
CA GLY A 12 -12.06 11.96 0.29
C GLY A 12 -12.39 11.46 -1.12
N LEU A 13 -12.83 12.36 -2.00
CA LEU A 13 -13.17 12.09 -3.40
C LEU A 13 -12.19 12.73 -4.39
N GLY A 14 -11.00 13.07 -3.92
CA GLY A 14 -9.92 13.58 -4.75
C GLY A 14 -9.46 12.57 -5.81
N TYR A 15 -8.22 12.75 -6.30
CA TYR A 15 -7.69 11.93 -7.42
C TYR A 15 -7.78 10.42 -7.18
N LEU A 16 -7.36 9.91 -6.01
CA LEU A 16 -7.46 8.47 -5.68
C LEU A 16 -8.86 8.09 -5.21
N GLY A 17 -9.52 8.93 -4.44
CA GLY A 17 -10.84 8.65 -3.87
C GLY A 17 -11.90 8.35 -4.90
N LYS A 18 -11.85 9.01 -6.09
CA LYS A 18 -12.74 8.68 -7.21
C LYS A 18 -12.60 7.23 -7.69
N PHE A 19 -11.38 6.67 -7.65
CA PHE A 19 -11.18 5.27 -8.02
C PHE A 19 -11.74 4.33 -6.95
N HIS A 20 -11.53 4.63 -5.65
CA HIS A 20 -12.16 3.88 -4.57
C HIS A 20 -13.69 3.88 -4.69
N TYR A 21 -14.28 5.06 -4.88
CA TYR A 21 -15.72 5.20 -5.15
C TYR A 21 -16.19 4.30 -6.28
N GLN A 22 -15.51 4.35 -7.45
CA GLN A 22 -15.88 3.55 -8.61
C GLN A 22 -15.81 2.03 -8.34
N LYS A 23 -14.78 1.57 -7.58
CA LYS A 23 -14.63 0.16 -7.24
C LYS A 23 -15.71 -0.33 -6.26
N TYR A 24 -16.00 0.45 -5.22
CA TYR A 24 -17.10 0.11 -4.31
C TYR A 24 -18.46 0.12 -5.00
N LYS A 25 -18.72 1.11 -5.86
CA LYS A 25 -19.94 1.18 -6.68
C LYS A 25 -20.12 -0.06 -7.56
N ALA A 26 -19.07 -0.55 -8.19
CA ALA A 26 -19.10 -1.73 -9.04
C ALA A 26 -19.20 -3.07 -8.26
N SER A 27 -18.90 -3.08 -6.97
CA SER A 27 -18.86 -4.29 -6.16
C SER A 27 -20.26 -4.79 -5.81
N LYS A 28 -20.53 -6.07 -6.07
CA LYS A 28 -21.76 -6.76 -5.65
C LYS A 28 -21.77 -7.17 -4.18
N LEU A 29 -20.61 -7.10 -3.50
CA LEU A 29 -20.42 -7.57 -2.12
C LEU A 29 -20.78 -6.52 -1.06
N VAL A 30 -20.90 -5.25 -1.44
CA VAL A 30 -21.13 -4.13 -0.53
C VAL A 30 -22.32 -3.27 -0.96
N LYS A 31 -22.76 -2.42 -0.05
CA LYS A 31 -23.65 -1.29 -0.31
C LYS A 31 -22.86 -0.01 -0.05
N LEU A 32 -22.48 0.72 -1.09
CA LEU A 32 -21.91 2.06 -0.93
C LEU A 32 -23.04 3.00 -0.50
N THR A 33 -22.97 3.50 0.74
CA THR A 33 -24.04 4.30 1.35
C THR A 33 -23.72 5.78 1.38
N SER A 34 -22.43 6.10 1.54
CA SER A 34 -22.02 7.46 1.88
C SER A 34 -20.70 7.83 1.21
N VAL A 35 -20.60 9.10 0.84
CA VAL A 35 -19.34 9.74 0.44
C VAL A 35 -19.15 11.02 1.22
N VAL A 36 -17.88 11.31 1.54
CA VAL A 36 -17.51 12.52 2.30
C VAL A 36 -16.40 13.26 1.55
N ASP A 37 -16.59 14.55 1.34
CA ASP A 37 -15.53 15.45 0.88
C ASP A 37 -15.80 16.89 1.36
N THR A 38 -14.76 17.58 1.74
CA THR A 38 -14.87 19.02 2.12
C THR A 38 -15.09 19.92 0.92
N ASN A 39 -14.61 19.50 -0.27
CA ASN A 39 -14.87 20.19 -1.53
C ASN A 39 -16.14 19.61 -2.21
N VAL A 40 -17.19 20.40 -2.25
CA VAL A 40 -18.49 20.02 -2.85
C VAL A 40 -18.43 19.73 -4.35
N ASP A 41 -17.47 20.29 -5.07
CA ASP A 41 -17.31 20.08 -6.50
C ASP A 41 -16.98 18.58 -6.81
N ASN A 42 -16.31 17.93 -5.87
CA ASN A 42 -16.01 16.50 -6.00
C ASN A 42 -17.27 15.61 -6.01
N TYR A 43 -18.42 16.12 -5.57
CA TYR A 43 -19.68 15.37 -5.61
C TYR A 43 -20.28 15.24 -7.01
N ALA A 44 -19.80 15.99 -8.00
CA ALA A 44 -20.26 15.90 -9.40
C ALA A 44 -20.06 14.48 -9.97
N LEU A 45 -19.08 13.72 -9.46
CA LEU A 45 -18.84 12.33 -9.89
C LEU A 45 -19.87 11.33 -9.32
N VAL A 46 -20.63 11.72 -8.27
CA VAL A 46 -21.59 10.86 -7.56
C VAL A 46 -22.99 11.10 -8.11
N THR A 47 -23.39 10.27 -9.06
CA THR A 47 -24.66 10.41 -9.79
C THR A 47 -25.82 9.63 -9.15
N GLU A 48 -25.52 8.65 -8.29
CA GLU A 48 -26.52 7.80 -7.65
C GLU A 48 -27.25 8.51 -6.51
N LYS A 49 -28.58 8.63 -6.63
CA LYS A 49 -29.44 9.21 -5.56
C LYS A 49 -29.44 8.41 -4.27
N SER A 50 -29.08 7.13 -4.32
CA SER A 50 -29.01 6.23 -3.16
C SER A 50 -27.76 6.40 -2.31
N ILE A 51 -26.79 7.21 -2.75
CA ILE A 51 -25.54 7.50 -2.05
C ILE A 51 -25.62 8.90 -1.45
N SER A 52 -25.58 8.98 -0.13
CA SER A 52 -25.65 10.24 0.60
C SER A 52 -24.28 10.95 0.58
N LYS A 53 -24.31 12.27 0.46
CA LYS A 53 -23.14 13.15 0.35
C LYS A 53 -23.02 13.98 1.62
N PHE A 54 -21.83 13.99 2.23
CA PHE A 54 -21.59 14.67 3.51
C PHE A 54 -20.28 15.46 3.46
N LYS A 55 -20.24 16.60 4.16
CA LYS A 55 -19.00 17.39 4.32
C LYS A 55 -18.16 16.88 5.49
N GLU A 56 -18.80 16.46 6.56
CA GLU A 56 -18.14 16.00 7.78
C GLU A 56 -18.19 14.48 7.88
N TYR A 57 -17.03 13.88 8.16
CA TYR A 57 -16.92 12.41 8.23
C TYR A 57 -17.68 11.82 9.44
N GLN A 58 -17.93 12.60 10.48
CA GLN A 58 -18.66 12.16 11.66
C GLN A 58 -20.11 11.80 11.34
N ASP A 59 -20.71 12.49 10.37
CA ASP A 59 -22.12 12.37 10.03
C ASP A 59 -22.47 11.01 9.39
N ILE A 60 -21.47 10.25 8.94
CA ILE A 60 -21.72 8.96 8.29
C ILE A 60 -21.62 7.75 9.23
N VAL A 61 -21.27 7.93 10.51
CA VAL A 61 -20.92 6.81 11.39
C VAL A 61 -22.03 5.77 11.52
N ASP A 62 -23.29 6.20 11.59
CA ASP A 62 -24.45 5.29 11.70
C ASP A 62 -24.88 4.68 10.35
N HIS A 63 -24.30 5.15 9.26
CA HIS A 63 -24.61 4.71 7.90
C HIS A 63 -23.65 3.65 7.37
N VAL A 64 -22.55 3.35 8.09
CA VAL A 64 -21.45 2.53 7.58
C VAL A 64 -20.99 1.46 8.57
N ASP A 65 -20.57 0.32 8.06
CA ASP A 65 -19.92 -0.74 8.81
C ASP A 65 -18.39 -0.69 8.58
N ALA A 66 -17.97 -0.10 7.46
CA ALA A 66 -16.58 0.13 7.13
C ALA A 66 -16.41 1.39 6.28
N VAL A 67 -15.20 1.98 6.33
CA VAL A 67 -14.85 3.16 5.54
C VAL A 67 -13.52 2.99 4.81
N SER A 68 -13.41 3.65 3.66
CA SER A 68 -12.16 3.86 2.94
C SER A 68 -11.75 5.32 3.09
N ILE A 69 -10.58 5.57 3.69
CA ILE A 69 -10.05 6.91 3.97
C ILE A 69 -8.97 7.23 2.95
N VAL A 70 -9.25 8.18 2.07
CA VAL A 70 -8.44 8.56 0.90
C VAL A 70 -8.22 10.07 0.89
N THR A 71 -7.91 10.61 2.05
CA THR A 71 -7.68 12.03 2.30
C THR A 71 -6.17 12.34 2.36
N PRO A 72 -5.72 13.58 2.52
CA PRO A 72 -4.32 13.88 2.82
C PRO A 72 -3.86 13.22 4.13
N THR A 73 -2.59 12.80 4.18
CA THR A 73 -2.00 12.06 5.32
C THR A 73 -2.18 12.77 6.66
N SER A 74 -2.16 14.09 6.69
CA SER A 74 -2.35 14.91 7.89
C SER A 74 -3.69 14.66 8.60
N SER A 75 -4.72 14.23 7.88
CA SER A 75 -6.04 13.91 8.42
C SER A 75 -6.25 12.43 8.77
N HIS A 76 -5.38 11.53 8.28
CA HIS A 76 -5.51 10.08 8.42
C HIS A 76 -5.72 9.64 9.87
N PHE A 77 -4.84 10.09 10.77
CA PHE A 77 -4.91 9.69 12.18
C PHE A 77 -6.23 10.10 12.83
N LYS A 78 -6.67 11.35 12.64
CA LYS A 78 -7.90 11.87 13.25
C LYS A 78 -9.12 11.11 12.78
N ILE A 79 -9.24 10.89 11.47
CA ILE A 79 -10.39 10.23 10.85
C ILE A 79 -10.40 8.74 11.20
N ALA A 80 -9.29 8.03 11.00
CA ALA A 80 -9.20 6.59 11.29
C ALA A 80 -9.45 6.29 12.78
N LYS A 81 -8.88 7.11 13.70
CA LYS A 81 -9.13 6.99 15.14
C LYS A 81 -10.62 7.05 15.44
N TYR A 82 -11.32 8.05 14.90
CA TYR A 82 -12.76 8.23 15.14
C TYR A 82 -13.57 6.98 14.76
N PHE A 83 -13.38 6.46 13.55
CA PHE A 83 -14.11 5.29 13.08
C PHE A 83 -13.77 4.01 13.85
N LEU A 84 -12.49 3.79 14.13
CA LEU A 84 -12.05 2.63 14.91
C LEU A 84 -12.61 2.66 16.35
N GLU A 85 -12.71 3.83 16.98
CA GLU A 85 -13.35 4.01 18.30
C GLU A 85 -14.86 3.75 18.26
N LYS A 86 -15.51 3.97 17.11
CA LYS A 86 -16.91 3.66 16.84
C LYS A 86 -17.15 2.25 16.32
N LYS A 87 -16.13 1.38 16.35
CA LYS A 87 -16.16 -0.02 15.89
C LYS A 87 -16.45 -0.17 14.39
N VAL A 88 -16.08 0.80 13.59
CA VAL A 88 -16.16 0.78 12.13
C VAL A 88 -14.80 0.33 11.57
N HIS A 89 -14.82 -0.61 10.62
CA HIS A 89 -13.61 -1.10 9.94
C HIS A 89 -13.02 -0.03 9.02
N VAL A 90 -11.69 -0.02 8.85
CA VAL A 90 -11.00 1.03 8.11
C VAL A 90 -10.03 0.45 7.09
N LEU A 91 -10.18 0.86 5.82
CA LEU A 91 -9.12 0.85 4.80
C LEU A 91 -8.53 2.26 4.76
N LEU A 92 -7.24 2.40 5.06
CA LEU A 92 -6.55 3.67 5.18
C LEU A 92 -5.44 3.78 4.14
N GLU A 93 -5.43 4.84 3.35
CA GLU A 93 -4.38 5.06 2.35
C GLU A 93 -3.00 5.30 3.00
N LYS A 94 -1.97 5.02 2.19
CA LYS A 94 -0.57 5.28 2.57
C LYS A 94 -0.20 6.77 2.39
N PRO A 95 0.79 7.27 3.14
CA PRO A 95 1.36 6.70 4.37
C PRO A 95 0.32 6.60 5.48
N MET A 96 0.39 5.52 6.29
CA MET A 96 -0.61 5.25 7.33
C MET A 96 -0.92 6.48 8.21
N THR A 97 0.12 7.17 8.66
CA THR A 97 0.02 8.38 9.49
C THR A 97 1.29 9.23 9.33
N GLU A 98 1.28 10.44 9.89
CA GLU A 98 2.45 11.33 9.90
C GLU A 98 3.56 10.83 10.84
N THR A 99 3.20 10.18 11.95
CA THR A 99 4.14 9.72 12.97
C THR A 99 3.92 8.24 13.34
N VAL A 100 4.99 7.56 13.72
CA VAL A 100 4.94 6.17 14.21
C VAL A 100 4.07 6.04 15.47
N ALA A 101 4.08 7.04 16.36
CA ALA A 101 3.25 7.03 17.56
C ALA A 101 1.75 7.01 17.23
N GLN A 102 1.34 7.76 16.20
CA GLN A 102 -0.04 7.72 15.69
C GLN A 102 -0.39 6.35 15.12
N ALA A 103 0.50 5.73 14.33
CA ALA A 103 0.28 4.40 13.75
C ALA A 103 0.09 3.33 14.85
N LYS A 104 0.97 3.31 15.86
CA LYS A 104 0.83 2.43 17.03
C LYS A 104 -0.50 2.62 17.75
N LYS A 105 -0.92 3.87 17.93
CA LYS A 105 -2.20 4.18 18.57
C LYS A 105 -3.38 3.65 17.77
N LEU A 106 -3.39 3.77 16.44
CA LEU A 106 -4.44 3.21 15.58
C LEU A 106 -4.51 1.69 15.68
N ASN A 107 -3.35 0.99 15.64
CA ASN A 107 -3.29 -0.46 15.80
C ASN A 107 -3.86 -0.91 17.15
N ASN A 108 -3.52 -0.21 18.23
CA ASN A 108 -4.06 -0.52 19.57
C ASN A 108 -5.57 -0.33 19.64
N ILE A 109 -6.11 0.76 19.05
CA ILE A 109 -7.55 1.01 19.01
C ILE A 109 -8.26 -0.06 18.16
N ALA A 110 -7.74 -0.37 16.99
CA ALA A 110 -8.28 -1.40 16.11
C ALA A 110 -8.35 -2.77 16.82
N LYS A 111 -7.25 -3.17 17.49
CA LYS A 111 -7.19 -4.40 18.29
C LYS A 111 -8.21 -4.40 19.42
N LYS A 112 -8.27 -3.32 20.22
CA LYS A 112 -9.18 -3.19 21.35
C LYS A 112 -10.65 -3.31 20.92
N ASN A 113 -11.01 -2.78 19.78
CA ASN A 113 -12.38 -2.72 19.27
C ASN A 113 -12.73 -3.85 18.28
N ASN A 114 -11.81 -4.81 18.05
CA ASN A 114 -11.95 -5.89 17.07
C ASN A 114 -12.23 -5.37 15.65
N CYS A 115 -11.62 -4.24 15.28
CA CYS A 115 -11.75 -3.64 13.97
C CYS A 115 -10.66 -4.11 13.02
N ILE A 116 -11.03 -4.26 11.76
CA ILE A 116 -10.05 -4.39 10.67
C ILE A 116 -9.46 -3.01 10.41
N LEU A 117 -8.13 -2.92 10.45
CA LEU A 117 -7.36 -1.79 9.95
C LEU A 117 -6.45 -2.32 8.86
N GLN A 118 -6.77 -2.00 7.62
CA GLN A 118 -6.00 -2.36 6.43
C GLN A 118 -5.37 -1.10 5.84
N ILE A 119 -4.11 -1.21 5.37
CA ILE A 119 -3.37 -0.06 4.81
C ILE A 119 -3.25 -0.22 3.30
N GLY A 120 -3.34 0.89 2.56
CA GLY A 120 -3.29 0.99 1.11
C GLY A 120 -1.93 0.66 0.49
N HIS A 121 -1.37 -0.51 0.79
CA HIS A 121 -0.14 -1.04 0.19
C HIS A 121 -0.47 -1.93 -1.01
N LEU A 122 -1.03 -1.33 -2.04
CA LEU A 122 -1.60 -2.02 -3.21
C LEU A 122 -0.61 -2.94 -3.96
N GLU A 123 0.70 -2.68 -3.89
CA GLU A 123 1.71 -3.53 -4.55
C GLU A 123 1.77 -4.96 -3.97
N GLN A 124 1.26 -5.19 -2.77
CA GLN A 124 1.12 -6.53 -2.20
C GLN A 124 0.13 -7.41 -2.98
N PHE A 125 -0.78 -6.78 -3.71
CA PHE A 125 -1.78 -7.45 -4.55
C PHE A 125 -1.30 -7.68 -5.98
N ASN A 126 -0.07 -7.24 -6.32
CA ASN A 126 0.53 -7.47 -7.62
C ASN A 126 0.70 -8.97 -7.87
N PRO A 127 0.27 -9.50 -9.03
CA PRO A 127 0.33 -10.93 -9.32
C PRO A 127 1.73 -11.52 -9.30
N ALA A 128 2.77 -10.74 -9.66
CA ALA A 128 4.16 -11.19 -9.58
C ALA A 128 4.59 -11.40 -8.12
N ILE A 129 4.28 -10.46 -7.21
CA ILE A 129 4.57 -10.58 -5.77
C ILE A 129 3.81 -11.75 -5.16
N ARG A 130 2.52 -11.90 -5.47
CA ARG A 130 1.70 -13.05 -5.00
C ARG A 130 2.27 -14.38 -5.47
N LYS A 131 2.82 -14.44 -6.70
CA LYS A 131 3.45 -15.66 -7.22
C LYS A 131 4.74 -15.99 -6.49
N ILE A 132 5.59 -14.99 -6.21
CA ILE A 132 6.84 -15.19 -5.45
C ILE A 132 6.55 -15.67 -4.04
N ARG A 133 5.57 -15.11 -3.33
CA ARG A 133 5.16 -15.60 -2.01
C ARG A 133 4.75 -17.07 -2.03
N LYS A 134 3.98 -17.49 -3.06
CA LYS A 134 3.58 -18.89 -3.21
C LYS A 134 4.72 -19.85 -3.53
N SER A 135 5.86 -19.33 -3.99
CA SER A 135 7.04 -20.15 -4.33
C SER A 135 7.93 -20.48 -3.13
N ASN A 136 7.59 -20.02 -1.92
CA ASN A 136 8.43 -20.12 -0.71
C ASN A 136 9.86 -19.62 -0.95
N CYS A 137 10.03 -18.60 -1.79
CA CYS A 137 11.31 -17.94 -2.04
C CYS A 137 11.90 -17.43 -0.73
N ARG A 138 13.18 -17.73 -0.48
CA ARG A 138 13.98 -17.20 0.64
C ARG A 138 14.98 -16.21 0.08
N PRO A 139 14.69 -14.91 0.04
CA PRO A 139 15.61 -13.92 -0.49
C PRO A 139 16.91 -13.88 0.29
N GLN A 140 18.04 -13.81 -0.43
CA GLN A 140 19.37 -13.49 0.13
C GLN A 140 19.76 -12.08 -0.21
N PHE A 141 19.34 -11.61 -1.41
CA PHE A 141 19.58 -10.27 -1.87
C PHE A 141 18.36 -9.76 -2.67
N ILE A 142 17.94 -8.53 -2.41
CA ILE A 142 16.89 -7.85 -3.17
C ILE A 142 17.43 -6.51 -3.69
N GLU A 143 17.16 -6.22 -4.95
CA GLU A 143 17.44 -4.94 -5.58
C GLU A 143 16.16 -4.34 -6.15
N VAL A 144 15.90 -3.06 -5.85
CA VAL A 144 14.68 -2.36 -6.27
C VAL A 144 15.01 -1.01 -6.87
N HIS A 145 14.41 -0.74 -8.03
CA HIS A 145 14.44 0.57 -8.68
C HIS A 145 13.01 1.06 -8.92
N ARG A 146 12.67 2.19 -8.30
CA ARG A 146 11.40 2.90 -8.49
C ARG A 146 11.69 4.34 -8.92
N LEU A 147 11.73 4.52 -10.22
CA LEU A 147 12.11 5.78 -10.86
C LEU A 147 10.90 6.35 -11.58
N CYS A 148 10.61 7.62 -11.42
CA CYS A 148 9.58 8.30 -12.20
C CYS A 148 10.04 9.68 -12.65
N GLN A 149 9.40 10.19 -13.70
CA GLN A 149 9.56 11.56 -14.15
C GLN A 149 8.97 12.52 -13.13
N PHE A 150 9.51 13.73 -13.09
CA PHE A 150 9.04 14.76 -12.18
C PHE A 150 7.57 15.11 -12.43
N ASN A 151 6.79 15.11 -11.35
CA ASN A 151 5.40 15.53 -11.36
C ASN A 151 5.21 16.63 -10.30
N PRO A 152 4.88 17.86 -10.67
CA PRO A 152 4.71 18.96 -9.73
C PRO A 152 3.64 18.76 -8.65
N ARG A 153 2.71 17.83 -8.86
CA ARG A 153 1.61 17.56 -7.91
C ARG A 153 2.02 16.74 -6.69
N ALA A 154 3.19 16.09 -6.70
CA ALA A 154 3.63 15.18 -5.64
C ALA A 154 4.78 15.79 -4.82
N ASN A 155 4.63 17.04 -4.35
CA ASN A 155 5.70 17.80 -3.68
C ASN A 155 5.47 18.03 -2.18
N ASP A 156 4.45 17.39 -1.61
CA ASP A 156 4.08 17.53 -0.19
C ASP A 156 4.82 16.55 0.74
N VAL A 157 5.37 15.45 0.19
CA VAL A 157 6.14 14.46 0.94
C VAL A 157 7.45 14.12 0.21
N ASP A 158 8.44 13.60 0.95
CA ASP A 158 9.70 13.13 0.36
C ASP A 158 9.51 11.83 -0.47
N VAL A 159 10.49 11.54 -1.33
CA VAL A 159 10.46 10.39 -2.23
C VAL A 159 10.36 9.04 -1.50
N VAL A 160 10.79 8.97 -0.24
CA VAL A 160 10.72 7.74 0.56
C VAL A 160 9.29 7.45 0.96
N LEU A 161 8.57 8.42 1.50
CA LEU A 161 7.17 8.29 1.91
C LEU A 161 6.20 8.23 0.72
N ASP A 162 6.58 8.84 -0.41
CA ASP A 162 5.74 8.78 -1.62
C ASP A 162 5.94 7.48 -2.42
N LEU A 163 7.19 7.16 -2.75
CA LEU A 163 7.52 6.06 -3.67
C LEU A 163 8.12 4.84 -2.96
N MET A 164 9.20 5.03 -2.18
CA MET A 164 9.98 3.91 -1.64
C MET A 164 9.21 3.09 -0.62
N ILE A 165 8.23 3.65 0.08
CA ILE A 165 7.44 2.97 1.11
C ILE A 165 6.72 1.72 0.58
N HIS A 166 6.34 1.71 -0.69
CA HIS A 166 5.76 0.53 -1.34
C HIS A 166 6.76 -0.61 -1.46
N ASP A 167 8.02 -0.27 -1.76
CA ASP A 167 9.09 -1.25 -1.92
C ASP A 167 9.59 -1.73 -0.55
N ILE A 168 9.64 -0.83 0.44
CA ILE A 168 9.92 -1.18 1.85
C ILE A 168 8.91 -2.22 2.33
N ASP A 169 7.63 -1.99 2.13
CA ASP A 169 6.57 -2.91 2.54
C ASP A 169 6.71 -4.29 1.86
N ILE A 170 7.00 -4.34 0.55
CA ILE A 170 7.27 -5.61 -0.14
C ILE A 170 8.48 -6.32 0.47
N VAL A 171 9.60 -5.61 0.63
CA VAL A 171 10.87 -6.17 1.13
C VAL A 171 10.68 -6.74 2.54
N LEU A 172 10.05 -5.99 3.45
CA LEU A 172 9.76 -6.46 4.82
C LEU A 172 8.91 -7.73 4.79
N SER A 173 7.89 -7.78 3.94
CA SER A 173 6.99 -8.93 3.83
C SER A 173 7.63 -10.19 3.24
N LEU A 174 8.66 -10.04 2.39
CA LEU A 174 9.36 -11.15 1.76
C LEU A 174 10.51 -11.70 2.62
N ILE A 175 11.23 -10.82 3.31
CA ILE A 175 12.39 -11.21 4.13
C ILE A 175 11.96 -11.67 5.51
N ASN A 176 11.04 -10.96 6.16
CA ASN A 176 10.50 -11.28 7.50
C ASN A 176 11.60 -11.60 8.54
N LYS A 177 12.63 -10.76 8.60
CA LYS A 177 13.76 -10.85 9.53
C LYS A 177 14.03 -9.48 10.16
N PRO A 178 14.59 -9.44 11.39
CA PRO A 178 15.01 -8.19 12.02
C PRO A 178 16.02 -7.42 11.16
N ILE A 179 15.87 -6.09 11.16
CA ILE A 179 16.82 -5.18 10.53
C ILE A 179 18.00 -4.93 11.47
N LYS A 180 19.22 -5.18 10.98
CA LYS A 180 20.47 -4.88 11.70
C LYS A 180 20.95 -3.45 11.48
N ASN A 181 20.91 -2.98 10.23
CA ASN A 181 21.43 -1.66 9.84
C ASN A 181 20.69 -1.10 8.63
N ILE A 182 20.64 0.24 8.53
CA ILE A 182 20.13 0.97 7.39
C ILE A 182 21.14 2.05 7.01
N GLU A 183 21.72 1.93 5.83
CA GLU A 183 22.60 2.93 5.22
C GLU A 183 21.80 3.75 4.21
N VAL A 184 21.92 5.08 4.29
CA VAL A 184 21.05 5.99 3.55
C VAL A 184 21.88 7.04 2.82
N SER A 185 21.58 7.27 1.56
CA SER A 185 22.04 8.41 0.78
C SER A 185 20.85 9.03 0.05
N GLY A 186 20.70 10.36 0.11
CA GLY A 186 19.63 11.08 -0.56
C GLY A 186 19.99 12.51 -0.89
N LYS A 187 19.29 13.08 -1.88
CA LYS A 187 19.52 14.44 -2.34
C LYS A 187 18.23 15.18 -2.66
N LYS A 188 18.22 16.47 -2.34
CA LYS A 188 17.24 17.46 -2.78
C LYS A 188 17.80 18.12 -4.04
N ILE A 189 17.12 18.02 -5.16
CA ILE A 189 17.62 18.49 -6.46
C ILE A 189 16.64 19.50 -7.07
N LEU A 190 15.38 19.14 -7.24
CA LEU A 190 14.35 20.00 -7.82
C LEU A 190 13.38 20.56 -6.77
N THR A 191 13.25 19.91 -5.62
CA THR A 191 12.31 20.33 -4.57
C THR A 191 13.04 20.63 -3.25
N LYS A 192 12.31 21.15 -2.27
CA LYS A 192 12.82 21.36 -0.90
C LYS A 192 12.91 20.05 -0.11
N LEU A 193 12.33 18.97 -0.62
CA LEU A 193 12.33 17.63 -0.02
C LEU A 193 13.30 16.71 -0.77
N THR A 194 13.56 15.54 -0.26
CA THR A 194 14.41 14.54 -0.92
C THR A 194 13.76 14.04 -2.20
N ASP A 195 14.45 14.22 -3.35
CA ASP A 195 13.95 13.85 -4.67
C ASP A 195 14.49 12.51 -5.15
N ILE A 196 15.65 12.10 -4.64
CA ILE A 196 16.26 10.78 -4.88
C ILE A 196 16.81 10.23 -3.57
N ALA A 197 16.57 8.96 -3.34
CA ALA A 197 17.11 8.21 -2.19
C ALA A 197 17.65 6.86 -2.67
N ASN A 198 18.84 6.49 -2.17
CA ASN A 198 19.40 5.15 -2.24
C ASN A 198 19.58 4.63 -0.82
N VAL A 199 19.06 3.44 -0.56
CA VAL A 199 19.02 2.85 0.76
C VAL A 199 19.48 1.40 0.72
N ARG A 200 20.40 1.04 1.61
CA ARG A 200 20.83 -0.32 1.85
C ARG A 200 20.36 -0.78 3.21
N ILE A 201 19.45 -1.75 3.23
CA ILE A 201 18.94 -2.37 4.45
C ILE A 201 19.65 -3.71 4.65
N LYS A 202 20.33 -3.87 5.77
CA LYS A 202 20.96 -5.13 6.19
C LYS A 202 20.07 -5.79 7.24
N PHE A 203 19.69 -7.02 7.00
CA PHE A 203 18.91 -7.86 7.92
C PHE A 203 19.80 -8.87 8.63
N GLU A 204 19.24 -9.62 9.57
CA GLU A 204 19.88 -10.82 10.09
C GLU A 204 20.16 -11.83 8.97
N ASP A 205 20.99 -12.84 9.26
CA ASP A 205 21.41 -13.88 8.31
C ASP A 205 22.11 -13.32 7.04
N ASN A 206 22.72 -12.13 7.15
CA ASN A 206 23.43 -11.41 6.07
C ASN A 206 22.55 -11.09 4.84
N ILE A 207 21.24 -11.11 4.99
CA ILE A 207 20.32 -10.73 3.91
C ILE A 207 20.38 -9.21 3.70
N VAL A 208 20.36 -8.78 2.44
CA VAL A 208 20.49 -7.37 2.07
C VAL A 208 19.41 -6.97 1.08
N ALA A 209 18.86 -5.78 1.24
CA ALA A 209 18.01 -5.13 0.24
C ALA A 209 18.59 -3.76 -0.12
N ASN A 210 18.77 -3.50 -1.43
CA ASN A 210 19.11 -2.19 -1.97
C ASN A 210 17.88 -1.58 -2.65
N LEU A 211 17.48 -0.38 -2.23
CA LEU A 211 16.32 0.31 -2.76
C LEU A 211 16.75 1.67 -3.32
N THR A 212 16.38 1.97 -4.55
CA THR A 212 16.55 3.29 -5.16
C THR A 212 15.20 3.83 -5.57
N ALA A 213 14.83 4.99 -5.05
CA ALA A 213 13.64 5.72 -5.45
C ALA A 213 14.02 7.12 -5.95
N SER A 214 13.46 7.53 -7.09
CA SER A 214 13.69 8.85 -7.67
C SER A 214 12.41 9.38 -8.32
N ARG A 215 12.09 10.65 -8.08
CA ARG A 215 11.00 11.38 -8.75
C ARG A 215 11.49 12.35 -9.83
N ILE A 216 12.78 12.30 -10.18
CA ILE A 216 13.44 13.22 -11.11
C ILE A 216 14.16 12.50 -12.26
N SER A 217 13.77 11.27 -12.53
CA SER A 217 14.37 10.45 -13.58
C SER A 217 13.81 10.82 -14.96
N THR A 218 14.59 10.60 -16.01
CA THR A 218 14.19 10.86 -17.40
C THR A 218 13.17 9.84 -17.94
N LYS A 219 13.07 8.68 -17.30
CA LYS A 219 12.13 7.60 -17.66
C LYS A 219 11.47 7.00 -16.41
N ASN A 220 10.32 6.39 -16.62
CA ASN A 220 9.68 5.59 -15.58
C ASN A 220 10.29 4.19 -15.55
N GLU A 221 10.66 3.72 -14.35
CA GLU A 221 11.10 2.35 -14.13
C GLU A 221 10.56 1.86 -12.79
N ARG A 222 10.01 0.65 -12.75
CA ARG A 222 9.58 -0.02 -11.52
C ARG A 222 9.99 -1.48 -11.63
N LYS A 223 11.18 -1.79 -11.11
CA LYS A 223 11.79 -3.11 -11.22
C LYS A 223 12.24 -3.62 -9.87
N MET A 224 12.11 -4.92 -9.67
CA MET A 224 12.64 -5.63 -8.51
C MET A 224 13.34 -6.90 -8.97
N ARG A 225 14.53 -7.15 -8.42
CA ARG A 225 15.30 -8.37 -8.61
C ARG A 225 15.48 -9.05 -7.26
N ILE A 226 15.22 -10.35 -7.22
CA ILE A 226 15.31 -11.15 -5.99
C ILE A 226 16.22 -12.32 -6.27
N PHE A 227 17.27 -12.42 -5.50
CA PHE A 227 18.23 -13.51 -5.52
C PHE A 227 18.01 -14.38 -4.30
N SER A 228 17.82 -15.66 -4.51
CA SER A 228 17.68 -16.69 -3.46
C SER A 228 18.66 -17.81 -3.67
N ASP A 229 18.73 -18.76 -2.77
CA ASP A 229 19.69 -19.87 -2.84
C ASP A 229 19.56 -20.71 -4.14
N SER A 230 18.36 -20.81 -4.70
CA SER A 230 18.08 -21.70 -5.83
C SER A 230 17.37 -21.00 -7.00
N SER A 231 17.08 -19.73 -6.90
CA SER A 231 16.27 -19.01 -7.88
C SER A 231 16.65 -17.55 -7.97
N TYR A 232 16.52 -17.01 -9.18
CA TYR A 232 16.54 -15.58 -9.44
C TYR A 232 15.19 -15.16 -10.01
N TYR A 233 14.67 -14.03 -9.54
CA TYR A 233 13.43 -13.42 -10.04
C TYR A 233 13.71 -12.00 -10.50
N SER A 234 13.18 -11.63 -11.66
CA SER A 234 13.19 -10.27 -12.18
C SER A 234 11.75 -9.85 -12.46
N ILE A 235 11.26 -8.82 -11.76
CA ILE A 235 9.94 -8.27 -11.92
C ILE A 235 10.04 -6.93 -12.65
N ASP A 236 9.19 -6.74 -13.65
CA ASP A 236 8.87 -5.44 -14.24
C ASP A 236 7.40 -5.13 -13.91
N PHE A 237 7.20 -4.22 -12.95
CA PHE A 237 5.84 -3.84 -12.49
C PHE A 237 5.06 -3.03 -13.53
N ILE A 238 5.76 -2.31 -14.41
CA ILE A 238 5.11 -1.51 -15.46
C ILE A 238 4.54 -2.42 -16.53
N ASN A 239 5.33 -3.40 -16.96
CA ASN A 239 4.96 -4.34 -18.02
C ASN A 239 4.20 -5.57 -17.50
N ASN A 240 4.03 -5.70 -16.18
CA ASN A 240 3.41 -6.86 -15.53
C ASN A 240 4.11 -8.18 -15.90
N GLU A 241 5.43 -8.16 -15.93
CA GLU A 241 6.27 -9.31 -16.28
C GLU A 241 7.04 -9.83 -15.07
N LEU A 242 7.21 -11.14 -15.00
CA LEU A 242 8.08 -11.83 -14.06
C LEU A 242 8.91 -12.84 -14.82
N LYS A 243 10.23 -12.72 -14.76
CA LYS A 243 11.17 -13.74 -15.21
C LYS A 243 11.69 -14.48 -13.99
N GLN A 244 11.69 -15.80 -14.07
CA GLN A 244 12.24 -16.69 -13.04
C GLN A 244 13.31 -17.57 -13.66
N VAL A 245 14.50 -17.55 -13.07
CA VAL A 245 15.58 -18.48 -13.40
C VAL A 245 15.69 -19.47 -12.25
N VAL A 246 15.61 -20.75 -12.54
CA VAL A 246 15.77 -21.83 -11.56
C VAL A 246 16.81 -22.82 -12.03
N LYS A 247 17.50 -23.44 -11.09
CA LYS A 247 18.41 -24.55 -11.34
C LYS A 247 17.63 -25.85 -11.34
N ASP A 248 17.77 -26.67 -12.36
CA ASP A 248 17.16 -28.00 -12.41
C ASP A 248 18.01 -29.03 -11.65
N LYS A 249 17.50 -30.28 -11.55
CA LYS A 249 18.19 -31.39 -10.87
C LYS A 249 19.53 -31.78 -11.52
N LYS A 250 19.76 -31.38 -12.79
CA LYS A 250 21.00 -31.63 -13.55
C LYS A 250 21.91 -30.40 -13.55
N ASN A 251 21.67 -29.42 -12.69
CA ASN A 251 22.40 -28.14 -12.61
C ASN A 251 22.27 -27.23 -13.86
N ASN A 252 21.33 -27.48 -14.77
CA ASN A 252 21.06 -26.59 -15.88
C ASN A 252 20.15 -25.46 -15.44
N PHE A 253 20.31 -24.29 -16.07
CA PHE A 253 19.44 -23.15 -15.83
C PHE A 253 18.18 -23.22 -16.70
N LYS A 254 17.01 -23.08 -16.08
CA LYS A 254 15.73 -23.02 -16.76
C LYS A 254 15.10 -21.65 -16.53
N ILE A 255 14.80 -20.97 -17.62
CA ILE A 255 14.12 -19.67 -17.58
C ILE A 255 12.63 -19.91 -17.77
N LYS A 256 11.82 -19.26 -16.93
CA LYS A 256 10.36 -19.21 -17.01
C LYS A 256 9.92 -17.77 -17.10
N ASP A 257 9.21 -17.42 -18.15
CA ASP A 257 8.64 -16.10 -18.36
C ASP A 257 7.14 -16.13 -18.04
N PHE A 258 6.69 -15.17 -17.23
CA PHE A 258 5.29 -14.99 -16.89
C PHE A 258 4.88 -13.57 -17.27
N ARG A 259 3.86 -13.46 -18.09
CA ARG A 259 3.17 -12.21 -18.40
C ARG A 259 1.80 -12.23 -17.78
N PHE A 260 1.54 -11.27 -16.90
CA PHE A 260 0.26 -11.18 -16.25
C PHE A 260 -0.64 -10.23 -17.02
N LYS A 261 -1.92 -10.57 -17.15
CA LYS A 261 -2.92 -9.60 -17.62
C LYS A 261 -2.87 -8.38 -16.71
N LYS A 262 -3.12 -7.20 -17.26
CA LYS A 262 -3.20 -5.97 -16.46
C LYS A 262 -4.26 -6.16 -15.38
N THR A 263 -3.79 -6.44 -14.16
CA THR A 263 -4.66 -6.64 -13.00
C THR A 263 -4.94 -5.28 -12.38
N ASP A 264 -6.18 -5.06 -12.04
CA ASP A 264 -6.58 -3.89 -11.26
C ASP A 264 -6.25 -4.15 -9.78
N VAL A 265 -5.01 -3.83 -9.40
CA VAL A 265 -4.50 -4.08 -8.04
C VAL A 265 -5.30 -3.35 -6.96
N LEU A 266 -5.88 -2.19 -7.28
CA LEU A 266 -6.78 -1.47 -6.37
C LEU A 266 -8.09 -2.25 -6.15
N SER A 267 -8.64 -2.83 -7.20
CA SER A 267 -9.81 -3.72 -7.07
C SER A 267 -9.50 -4.94 -6.22
N GLU A 268 -8.32 -5.55 -6.38
CA GLU A 268 -7.89 -6.70 -5.56
C GLU A 268 -7.74 -6.31 -4.07
N GLU A 269 -7.15 -5.16 -3.79
CA GLU A 269 -7.01 -4.62 -2.43
C GLU A 269 -8.36 -4.38 -1.78
N ILE A 270 -9.26 -3.66 -2.46
CA ILE A 270 -10.61 -3.36 -1.98
C ILE A 270 -11.40 -4.66 -1.77
N ASN A 271 -11.30 -5.63 -2.68
CA ASN A 271 -11.95 -6.92 -2.53
C ASN A 271 -11.41 -7.70 -1.34
N ASN A 272 -10.09 -7.67 -1.09
CA ASN A 272 -9.51 -8.29 0.10
C ASN A 272 -10.03 -7.61 1.38
N PHE A 273 -10.07 -6.26 1.42
CA PHE A 273 -10.66 -5.53 2.55
C PHE A 273 -12.10 -5.96 2.83
N ILE A 274 -12.95 -5.94 1.80
CA ILE A 274 -14.36 -6.34 1.93
C ILE A 274 -14.47 -7.78 2.46
N LYS A 275 -13.72 -8.71 1.89
CA LYS A 275 -13.75 -10.13 2.31
C LYS A 275 -13.20 -10.33 3.72
N THR A 276 -12.21 -9.52 4.13
CA THR A 276 -11.69 -9.54 5.51
C THR A 276 -12.74 -9.04 6.48
N CYS A 277 -13.45 -7.96 6.18
CA CYS A 277 -14.56 -7.47 7.00
C CYS A 277 -15.72 -8.49 7.09
N LEU A 278 -15.94 -9.30 6.05
CA LEU A 278 -16.90 -10.40 6.04
C LEU A 278 -16.41 -11.69 6.74
N GLY A 279 -15.17 -11.71 7.27
CA GLY A 279 -14.56 -12.89 7.88
C GLY A 279 -14.20 -14.00 6.89
N LYS A 280 -14.17 -13.72 5.58
CA LYS A 280 -13.92 -14.71 4.51
C LYS A 280 -12.44 -14.87 4.16
N GLU A 281 -11.62 -13.85 4.40
CA GLU A 281 -10.19 -13.83 4.12
C GLU A 281 -9.44 -13.09 5.24
N LYS A 282 -8.12 -13.25 5.29
CA LYS A 282 -7.24 -12.43 6.14
C LYS A 282 -6.79 -11.20 5.36
N SER A 283 -6.60 -10.08 6.06
CA SER A 283 -6.00 -8.89 5.46
C SER A 283 -4.56 -9.17 5.03
N MET A 284 -4.22 -8.78 3.82
CA MET A 284 -2.87 -8.89 3.27
C MET A 284 -1.97 -7.73 3.69
N THR A 285 -2.56 -6.59 4.01
CA THR A 285 -1.86 -5.35 4.38
C THR A 285 -2.45 -4.79 5.66
N THR A 286 -2.04 -5.38 6.79
CA THR A 286 -2.58 -5.03 8.11
C THR A 286 -2.05 -3.68 8.60
N GLY A 287 -2.73 -3.08 9.59
CA GLY A 287 -2.19 -1.90 10.28
C GLY A 287 -0.79 -2.12 10.85
N TYR A 288 -0.44 -3.34 11.28
CA TYR A 288 0.90 -3.68 11.77
C TYR A 288 1.94 -3.65 10.65
N SER A 289 1.67 -4.23 9.48
CA SER A 289 2.59 -4.15 8.34
C SER A 289 2.78 -2.69 7.85
N GLY A 290 1.70 -1.91 7.86
CA GLY A 290 1.78 -0.47 7.56
C GLY A 290 2.60 0.33 8.59
N GLU A 291 2.51 -0.02 9.89
CA GLU A 291 3.35 0.55 10.94
C GLU A 291 4.83 0.20 10.73
N GLU A 292 5.16 -1.05 10.43
CA GLU A 292 6.53 -1.49 10.18
C GLU A 292 7.14 -0.76 8.97
N ALA A 293 6.41 -0.66 7.86
CA ALA A 293 6.84 0.10 6.69
C ALA A 293 7.07 1.58 7.03
N LEU A 294 6.18 2.19 7.81
CA LEU A 294 6.32 3.57 8.26
C LEU A 294 7.53 3.77 9.19
N ILE A 295 7.79 2.84 10.12
CA ILE A 295 8.97 2.88 11.01
C ILE A 295 10.25 2.94 10.17
N VAL A 296 10.39 2.06 9.18
CA VAL A 296 11.57 2.01 8.31
C VAL A 296 11.66 3.27 7.48
N ALA A 297 10.58 3.70 6.83
CA ALA A 297 10.55 4.93 6.05
C ALA A 297 10.96 6.16 6.89
N LYS A 298 10.44 6.29 8.12
CA LYS A 298 10.79 7.40 9.02
C LYS A 298 12.24 7.31 9.54
N LYS A 299 12.80 6.12 9.72
CA LYS A 299 14.25 5.97 10.01
C LYS A 299 15.09 6.48 8.84
N ILE A 300 14.70 6.19 7.61
CA ILE A 300 15.39 6.64 6.40
C ILE A 300 15.31 8.16 6.30
N THR A 301 14.13 8.75 6.39
CA THR A 301 13.92 10.20 6.20
C THR A 301 14.62 11.08 7.24
N ARG A 302 14.93 10.55 8.41
CA ARG A 302 15.68 11.28 9.47
C ARG A 302 17.17 11.52 9.12
N ASN A 303 17.67 10.89 8.07
CA ASN A 303 19.07 11.00 7.63
C ASN A 303 19.27 12.03 6.50
N PHE A 304 18.23 12.83 6.15
CA PHE A 304 18.27 13.82 5.07
C PHE A 304 18.29 15.26 5.56
#